data_b280882f9bc5a828640c10b89a9922db
#
_entry.id   b280882f9bc5a828640c10b89a9922db
#
_cell.length_a   1.000
_cell.length_b   1.000
_cell.length_c   1.000
_cell.angle_alpha   90.00
_cell.angle_beta   90.00
_cell.angle_gamma   90.00
#
_symmetry.space_group_name_H-M   'P 1'
#
loop_
_entity.id
_entity.type
_entity.pdbx_description
1 polymer ?
#
loop_
_entity_poly.entity_id
_entity_poly.type
_entity_poly.pdbx_seq_one_letter_code
_entity_poly.pdbx_strand_id
1 'polypeptide(L)'
;MKRLYSSVAVLLLSIMVSACATQSNAPMAGKEIPKSWIDPDTGHKIVRLSEEPGSRSLYFHQNSYAASGDKMVISVDNPKGVAVIDLKTLEVKRLYDDPNIGILFMGPVSRDVYLTYIPAVDGEVVHPQNELQTPTKVLAVNIDTGAVREVATIARGKIHSINNDETLLIGAFAQEAHNLETGPRDKRFEARYEAKDAEGNPLSFADAKEVRMDERLEKRIPMQMFTVNIQNGEQKTILKSTDWLNHIQFSPHDPELVMYSHEGPWHKVDRIWLTDIHGRTPQKIHSRMMNMEIAGHEFWSFDGKEIFYDLQTPRGQDFWLASYNLETGERVWRHMERDEWSVHFNMSRDGKLFAGDGGDSEMVAKAKNGKWIYLFDSVPVKDVAGISARNAKDLIKPATLKSTKLVNMQNHDYRLEPNITFTPDGKWLVFRSNMHGPVHVYAVEIAKH
;
A
#
# COMPACT_ATOMS: atom_id res chain seq x y z
N MET A 1 24.85 -12.29 -86.01
CA MET A 1 24.02 -11.09 -86.15
C MET A 1 22.59 -11.44 -85.67
N LYS A 2 22.18 -11.02 -84.50
CA LYS A 2 20.80 -10.73 -84.10
C LYS A 2 20.87 -10.22 -82.67
N ARG A 3 20.55 -8.93 -82.49
CA ARG A 3 20.45 -8.25 -81.20
C ARG A 3 19.17 -8.67 -80.55
N LEU A 4 19.26 -9.11 -79.31
CA LEU A 4 18.10 -9.21 -78.39
C LEU A 4 18.12 -8.02 -77.42
N TYR A 5 17.05 -7.24 -77.43
CA TYR A 5 16.74 -6.22 -76.44
C TYR A 5 16.09 -6.89 -75.20
N SER A 6 16.72 -6.73 -74.03
CA SER A 6 16.12 -7.10 -72.77
C SER A 6 15.49 -5.86 -72.11
N SER A 7 14.20 -5.87 -72.00
CA SER A 7 13.43 -4.85 -71.24
C SER A 7 13.57 -5.11 -69.78
N VAL A 8 14.11 -4.14 -69.06
CA VAL A 8 14.14 -4.14 -67.58
C VAL A 8 12.83 -3.54 -67.08
N ALA A 9 11.99 -4.35 -66.45
CA ALA A 9 10.82 -3.89 -65.69
C ALA A 9 11.26 -3.47 -64.27
N VAL A 10 11.16 -2.19 -64.00
CA VAL A 10 11.37 -1.63 -62.67
C VAL A 10 10.11 -1.86 -61.84
N LEU A 11 10.21 -2.76 -60.87
CA LEU A 11 9.14 -3.00 -59.87
C LEU A 11 9.32 -1.98 -58.75
N LEU A 12 8.46 -0.98 -58.69
CA LEU A 12 8.35 -0.05 -57.56
C LEU A 12 7.69 -0.76 -56.39
N LEU A 13 8.50 -1.15 -55.40
CA LEU A 13 8.03 -1.69 -54.13
C LEU A 13 7.66 -0.52 -53.20
N SER A 14 6.37 -0.26 -53.05
CA SER A 14 5.85 0.71 -52.10
C SER A 14 6.00 0.15 -50.70
N ILE A 15 6.98 0.60 -49.94
CA ILE A 15 7.15 0.32 -48.53
C ILE A 15 6.12 1.17 -47.77
N MET A 16 5.00 0.55 -47.35
CA MET A 16 4.13 1.14 -46.35
C MET A 16 4.84 1.08 -44.98
N VAL A 17 5.41 2.19 -44.58
CA VAL A 17 5.88 2.38 -43.22
C VAL A 17 4.65 2.54 -42.35
N SER A 18 4.26 1.46 -41.67
CA SER A 18 3.25 1.52 -40.61
C SER A 18 3.86 2.27 -39.43
N ALA A 19 3.56 3.55 -39.34
CA ALA A 19 3.91 4.34 -38.16
C ALA A 19 3.08 3.82 -36.98
N CYS A 20 3.70 2.97 -36.13
CA CYS A 20 3.20 2.76 -34.77
C CYS A 20 3.29 4.10 -34.04
N ALA A 21 2.17 4.82 -33.98
CA ALA A 21 2.03 5.96 -33.12
C ALA A 21 2.12 5.48 -31.67
N THR A 22 3.29 5.61 -31.06
CA THR A 22 3.44 5.64 -29.63
C THR A 22 2.61 6.83 -29.15
N GLN A 23 1.42 6.56 -28.60
CA GLN A 23 0.67 7.58 -27.87
C GLN A 23 1.52 8.00 -26.68
N SER A 24 2.25 9.09 -26.83
CA SER A 24 2.82 9.82 -25.71
C SER A 24 1.65 10.32 -24.87
N ASN A 25 1.58 9.89 -23.63
CA ASN A 25 0.71 10.49 -22.61
C ASN A 25 1.18 11.93 -22.34
N ALA A 26 0.93 12.84 -23.29
CA ALA A 26 1.02 14.26 -23.03
C ALA A 26 -0.12 14.63 -22.06
N PRO A 27 0.14 15.44 -21.01
CA PRO A 27 -0.93 15.92 -20.13
C PRO A 27 -1.97 16.63 -20.99
N MET A 28 -3.25 16.28 -20.81
CA MET A 28 -4.36 16.95 -21.48
C MET A 28 -4.43 18.40 -20.95
N ALA A 29 -3.66 19.28 -21.58
CA ALA A 29 -3.71 20.71 -21.28
C ALA A 29 -5.11 21.24 -21.65
N GLY A 30 -5.91 21.62 -20.64
CA GLY A 30 -7.07 22.46 -20.82
C GLY A 30 -8.46 21.89 -20.53
N LYS A 31 -8.61 20.60 -20.15
CA LYS A 31 -9.90 20.13 -19.62
C LYS A 31 -9.91 20.21 -18.09
N GLU A 32 -10.92 20.89 -17.56
CA GLU A 32 -11.18 20.90 -16.12
C GLU A 32 -11.43 19.45 -15.64
N ILE A 33 -10.70 19.03 -14.58
CA ILE A 33 -10.88 17.70 -13.99
C ILE A 33 -12.25 17.64 -13.33
N PRO A 34 -13.14 16.69 -13.69
CA PRO A 34 -14.48 16.66 -13.15
C PRO A 34 -14.48 16.48 -11.63
N LYS A 35 -15.41 17.14 -10.95
CA LYS A 35 -15.62 16.96 -9.51
C LYS A 35 -16.33 15.63 -9.21
N SER A 36 -17.25 15.23 -10.10
CA SER A 36 -18.00 13.97 -9.98
C SER A 36 -18.47 13.49 -11.35
N TRP A 37 -18.53 12.18 -11.56
CA TRP A 37 -19.04 11.55 -12.78
C TRP A 37 -19.53 10.12 -12.49
N ILE A 38 -20.26 9.55 -13.44
CA ILE A 38 -20.56 8.13 -13.47
C ILE A 38 -19.54 7.47 -14.37
N ASP A 39 -18.87 6.43 -13.88
CA ASP A 39 -17.95 5.63 -14.69
C ASP A 39 -18.73 4.95 -15.82
N PRO A 40 -18.40 5.19 -17.10
CA PRO A 40 -19.19 4.67 -18.22
C PRO A 40 -19.11 3.15 -18.37
N ASP A 41 -18.05 2.52 -17.86
CA ASP A 41 -17.83 1.08 -17.98
C ASP A 41 -18.50 0.30 -16.84
N THR A 42 -18.63 0.93 -15.66
CA THR A 42 -19.10 0.24 -14.44
C THR A 42 -20.46 0.75 -13.95
N GLY A 43 -20.82 1.99 -14.25
CA GLY A 43 -22.05 2.64 -13.79
C GLY A 43 -22.00 3.12 -12.34
N HIS A 44 -20.82 3.12 -11.70
CA HIS A 44 -20.63 3.63 -10.35
C HIS A 44 -20.29 5.10 -10.36
N LYS A 45 -20.75 5.83 -9.33
CA LYS A 45 -20.44 7.24 -9.15
C LYS A 45 -19.06 7.42 -8.55
N ILE A 46 -18.25 8.27 -9.17
CA ILE A 46 -16.94 8.68 -8.66
C ILE A 46 -16.98 10.15 -8.28
N VAL A 47 -16.33 10.50 -7.19
CA VAL A 47 -16.14 11.87 -6.70
C VAL A 47 -14.67 12.12 -6.48
N ARG A 48 -14.15 13.24 -7.00
CA ARG A 48 -12.83 13.75 -6.65
C ARG A 48 -12.94 14.49 -5.32
N LEU A 49 -12.35 13.92 -4.26
CA LEU A 49 -12.41 14.48 -2.92
C LEU A 49 -11.48 15.69 -2.76
N SER A 50 -10.23 15.59 -3.26
CA SER A 50 -9.27 16.69 -3.15
C SER A 50 -9.31 17.60 -4.37
N GLU A 51 -9.16 18.91 -4.16
CA GLU A 51 -9.05 19.91 -5.24
C GLU A 51 -7.59 20.20 -5.57
N GLU A 52 -6.70 20.10 -4.60
CA GLU A 52 -5.29 20.42 -4.76
C GLU A 52 -4.52 19.28 -5.43
N PRO A 53 -3.73 19.59 -6.50
CA PRO A 53 -2.80 18.63 -7.09
C PRO A 53 -1.75 18.16 -6.07
N GLY A 54 -1.40 16.88 -6.12
CA GLY A 54 -0.43 16.29 -5.20
C GLY A 54 -1.05 15.68 -3.94
N SER A 55 -2.37 15.85 -3.74
CA SER A 55 -3.06 15.28 -2.58
C SER A 55 -3.06 13.76 -2.61
N ARG A 56 -2.81 13.13 -1.43
CA ARG A 56 -2.74 11.66 -1.30
C ARG A 56 -3.49 11.16 -0.07
N SER A 57 -4.19 10.03 -0.20
CA SER A 57 -4.65 9.22 0.92
C SER A 57 -3.45 8.56 1.63
N LEU A 58 -3.63 8.10 2.86
CA LEU A 58 -2.61 7.36 3.59
C LEU A 58 -2.39 5.98 2.97
N TYR A 59 -1.39 5.26 3.47
CA TYR A 59 -1.14 3.89 3.07
C TYR A 59 -2.29 2.99 3.55
N PHE A 60 -2.66 1.99 2.78
CA PHE A 60 -3.94 1.23 2.91
C PHE A 60 -4.25 0.66 4.30
N HIS A 61 -3.24 0.34 5.11
CA HIS A 61 -3.43 -0.16 6.49
C HIS A 61 -3.29 0.92 7.56
N GLN A 62 -2.90 2.15 7.21
CA GLN A 62 -2.84 3.26 8.17
C GLN A 62 -4.22 3.85 8.39
N ASN A 63 -4.59 4.06 9.65
CA ASN A 63 -5.87 4.71 9.96
C ASN A 63 -5.88 6.16 9.47
N SER A 64 -6.73 6.47 8.50
CA SER A 64 -6.96 7.83 7.99
C SER A 64 -8.26 8.45 8.51
N TYR A 65 -9.06 7.72 9.27
CA TYR A 65 -10.41 8.11 9.68
C TYR A 65 -10.48 8.45 11.16
N ALA A 66 -11.21 9.52 11.49
CA ALA A 66 -11.58 9.81 12.89
C ALA A 66 -12.41 8.67 13.49
N ALA A 67 -12.28 8.43 14.79
CA ALA A 67 -13.01 7.36 15.49
C ALA A 67 -14.54 7.44 15.32
N SER A 68 -15.09 8.65 15.25
CA SER A 68 -16.51 8.93 14.96
C SER A 68 -16.94 8.61 13.52
N GLY A 69 -15.99 8.36 12.62
CA GLY A 69 -16.26 8.04 11.22
C GLY A 69 -16.77 9.21 10.36
N ASP A 70 -16.71 10.44 10.86
CA ASP A 70 -17.22 11.64 10.21
C ASP A 70 -16.17 12.35 9.33
N LYS A 71 -14.88 12.15 9.60
CA LYS A 71 -13.79 12.86 8.93
C LYS A 71 -12.66 11.92 8.52
N MET A 72 -11.94 12.34 7.48
CA MET A 72 -10.73 11.67 6.97
C MET A 72 -9.61 12.69 6.81
N VAL A 73 -8.37 12.28 7.03
CA VAL A 73 -7.17 13.10 6.77
C VAL A 73 -6.46 12.65 5.50
N ILE A 74 -5.90 13.62 4.78
CA ILE A 74 -5.09 13.42 3.58
C ILE A 74 -3.85 14.30 3.63
N SER A 75 -2.79 13.91 2.92
CA SER A 75 -1.66 14.79 2.66
C SER A 75 -1.95 15.70 1.47
N VAL A 76 -1.40 16.92 1.53
CA VAL A 76 -1.42 17.92 0.46
C VAL A 76 -0.01 18.46 0.24
N ASP A 77 0.32 18.88 -0.99
CA ASP A 77 1.70 19.17 -1.35
C ASP A 77 2.02 20.66 -1.61
N ASN A 78 1.02 21.53 -1.86
CA ASN A 78 1.27 22.92 -2.24
C ASN A 78 0.50 23.94 -1.38
N PRO A 79 1.05 24.39 -0.23
CA PRO A 79 2.25 23.89 0.46
C PRO A 79 2.05 22.50 1.03
N LYS A 80 3.15 21.79 1.38
CA LYS A 80 3.08 20.49 2.03
C LYS A 80 2.37 20.63 3.38
N GLY A 81 1.39 19.73 3.63
CA GLY A 81 0.57 19.81 4.81
C GLY A 81 -0.41 18.67 4.96
N VAL A 82 -1.36 18.90 5.85
CA VAL A 82 -2.48 18.02 6.16
C VAL A 82 -3.80 18.74 5.85
N ALA A 83 -4.72 18.03 5.21
CA ALA A 83 -6.09 18.48 5.06
C ALA A 83 -7.06 17.46 5.64
N VAL A 84 -8.23 17.95 6.05
CA VAL A 84 -9.34 17.15 6.59
C VAL A 84 -10.49 17.17 5.59
N ILE A 85 -11.04 16.02 5.29
CA ILE A 85 -12.26 15.84 4.49
C ILE A 85 -13.40 15.52 5.44
N ASP A 86 -14.48 16.28 5.39
CA ASP A 86 -15.75 15.93 6.01
C ASP A 86 -16.45 14.88 5.13
N LEU A 87 -16.69 13.68 5.64
CA LEU A 87 -17.22 12.57 4.85
C LEU A 87 -18.72 12.70 4.51
N LYS A 88 -19.43 13.62 5.16
CA LYS A 88 -20.83 13.89 4.88
C LYS A 88 -21.01 14.94 3.78
N THR A 89 -20.25 16.03 3.86
CA THR A 89 -20.35 17.16 2.91
C THR A 89 -19.35 17.05 1.76
N LEU A 90 -18.31 16.25 1.92
CA LEU A 90 -17.15 16.12 1.02
C LEU A 90 -16.35 17.43 0.90
N GLU A 91 -16.50 18.33 1.86
CA GLU A 91 -15.70 19.54 1.96
C GLU A 91 -14.30 19.23 2.48
N VAL A 92 -13.30 19.90 1.90
CA VAL A 92 -11.90 19.77 2.29
C VAL A 92 -11.44 21.04 2.96
N LYS A 93 -10.81 20.92 4.12
CA LYS A 93 -10.23 22.04 4.85
C LYS A 93 -8.77 21.74 5.18
N ARG A 94 -7.86 22.67 4.82
CA ARG A 94 -6.48 22.59 5.30
C ARG A 94 -6.43 22.72 6.81
N LEU A 95 -5.62 21.87 7.44
CA LEU A 95 -5.49 21.80 8.89
C LEU A 95 -4.15 22.36 9.37
N TYR A 96 -3.06 21.92 8.76
CA TYR A 96 -1.71 22.25 9.21
C TYR A 96 -0.73 22.18 8.05
N ASP A 97 0.07 23.22 7.87
CA ASP A 97 1.04 23.34 6.78
C ASP A 97 2.45 23.47 7.33
N ASP A 98 3.34 22.55 6.96
CA ASP A 98 4.76 22.58 7.28
C ASP A 98 5.53 21.63 6.32
N PRO A 99 6.63 22.06 5.69
CA PRO A 99 7.41 21.22 4.77
C PRO A 99 8.10 20.04 5.45
N ASN A 100 8.28 20.09 6.77
CA ASN A 100 9.05 19.11 7.55
C ASN A 100 8.18 18.00 8.15
N ILE A 101 6.88 17.95 7.85
CA ILE A 101 5.99 16.94 8.39
C ILE A 101 5.76 15.76 7.45
N GLY A 102 5.37 14.65 8.04
CA GLY A 102 4.73 13.51 7.36
C GLY A 102 3.55 13.02 8.19
N ILE A 103 2.44 12.67 7.55
CA ILE A 103 1.30 12.09 8.27
C ILE A 103 1.63 10.65 8.66
N LEU A 104 1.38 10.28 9.91
CA LEU A 104 1.47 8.93 10.41
C LEU A 104 0.11 8.22 10.33
N PHE A 105 -0.87 8.70 11.09
CA PHE A 105 -2.21 8.11 11.21
C PHE A 105 -3.14 9.05 11.99
N MET A 106 -4.43 8.76 11.91
CA MET A 106 -5.43 9.30 12.84
C MET A 106 -5.42 8.50 14.14
N GLY A 107 -5.60 9.18 15.25
CA GLY A 107 -5.82 8.55 16.54
C GLY A 107 -7.07 7.65 16.54
N PRO A 108 -6.98 6.42 17.07
CA PRO A 108 -8.13 5.51 17.14
C PRO A 108 -9.21 5.95 18.14
N VAL A 109 -8.88 6.82 19.10
CA VAL A 109 -9.79 7.33 20.15
C VAL A 109 -9.94 8.83 20.09
N SER A 110 -8.83 9.56 19.98
CA SER A 110 -8.82 11.02 19.95
C SER A 110 -9.27 11.58 18.58
N ARG A 111 -9.43 12.90 18.55
CA ARG A 111 -9.63 13.63 17.30
C ARG A 111 -8.32 14.27 16.81
N ASP A 112 -7.20 13.60 17.07
CA ASP A 112 -5.87 14.06 16.70
C ASP A 112 -5.34 13.26 15.51
N VAL A 113 -4.75 13.96 14.53
CA VAL A 113 -3.86 13.35 13.56
C VAL A 113 -2.43 13.40 14.08
N TYR A 114 -1.74 12.27 14.04
CA TYR A 114 -0.35 12.17 14.45
C TYR A 114 0.56 12.40 13.25
N LEU A 115 1.58 13.22 13.45
CA LEU A 115 2.53 13.64 12.42
C LEU A 115 3.95 13.34 12.88
N THR A 116 4.80 12.93 11.96
CA THR A 116 6.25 13.02 12.11
C THR A 116 6.68 14.45 11.76
N TYR A 117 7.54 15.04 12.56
CA TYR A 117 8.23 16.30 12.27
C TYR A 117 9.74 16.07 12.32
N ILE A 118 10.43 16.32 11.21
CA ILE A 118 11.87 16.18 11.09
C ILE A 118 12.47 17.59 10.96
N PRO A 119 13.15 18.12 11.99
CA PRO A 119 13.73 19.46 11.91
C PRO A 119 14.65 19.60 10.70
N ALA A 120 14.55 20.73 10.01
CA ALA A 120 15.50 21.07 8.95
C ALA A 120 16.93 21.17 9.53
N VAL A 121 17.91 20.71 8.77
CA VAL A 121 19.33 20.86 9.08
C VAL A 121 19.91 21.88 8.11
N ASP A 122 20.53 22.93 8.64
CA ASP A 122 21.10 24.04 7.85
C ASP A 122 20.08 24.70 6.88
N GLY A 123 18.78 24.66 7.24
CA GLY A 123 17.69 25.21 6.44
C GLY A 123 17.16 24.28 5.34
N GLU A 124 17.73 23.08 5.18
CA GLU A 124 17.27 22.09 4.22
C GLU A 124 16.37 21.04 4.89
N VAL A 125 15.30 20.63 4.19
CA VAL A 125 14.42 19.54 4.63
C VAL A 125 15.20 18.22 4.60
N VAL A 126 15.27 17.54 5.74
CA VAL A 126 15.96 16.26 5.86
C VAL A 126 15.13 15.17 5.18
N HIS A 127 15.74 14.46 4.25
CA HIS A 127 15.07 13.31 3.61
C HIS A 127 14.86 12.16 4.61
N PRO A 128 13.72 11.42 4.52
CA PRO A 128 13.41 10.29 5.39
C PRO A 128 14.53 9.23 5.54
N GLN A 129 15.42 9.11 4.57
CA GLN A 129 16.57 8.20 4.62
C GLN A 129 17.64 8.60 5.63
N ASN A 130 17.66 9.87 6.04
CA ASN A 130 18.55 10.40 7.06
C ASN A 130 17.91 10.40 8.46
N GLU A 131 16.66 9.93 8.60
CA GLU A 131 15.93 9.87 9.88
C GLU A 131 16.68 9.10 10.97
N LEU A 132 17.55 8.16 10.58
CA LEU A 132 18.35 7.37 11.52
C LEU A 132 19.34 8.21 12.33
N GLN A 133 19.69 9.41 11.87
CA GLN A 133 20.70 10.28 12.47
C GLN A 133 20.15 11.58 13.04
N THR A 134 18.91 11.93 12.69
CA THR A 134 18.28 13.19 13.11
C THR A 134 17.12 12.89 14.07
N PRO A 135 17.09 13.51 15.26
CA PRO A 135 15.92 13.37 16.13
C PRO A 135 14.63 13.78 15.44
N THR A 136 13.61 12.96 15.59
CA THR A 136 12.31 13.16 15.00
C THR A 136 11.31 13.45 16.10
N LYS A 137 10.44 14.46 15.93
CA LYS A 137 9.33 14.71 16.83
C LYS A 137 8.07 14.03 16.32
N VAL A 138 7.24 13.59 17.24
CA VAL A 138 5.85 13.21 16.97
C VAL A 138 4.97 14.33 17.48
N LEU A 139 4.18 14.90 16.57
CA LEU A 139 3.19 15.93 16.87
C LEU A 139 1.79 15.31 16.80
N ALA A 140 0.86 15.82 17.58
CA ALA A 140 -0.56 15.58 17.42
C ALA A 140 -1.27 16.90 17.12
N VAL A 141 -2.11 16.89 16.09
CA VAL A 141 -2.89 18.06 15.66
C VAL A 141 -4.37 17.71 15.72
N ASN A 142 -5.12 18.44 16.52
CA ASN A 142 -6.56 18.23 16.65
C ASN A 142 -7.29 18.66 15.36
N ILE A 143 -8.04 17.73 14.75
CA ILE A 143 -8.67 17.95 13.44
C ILE A 143 -9.84 18.94 13.44
N ASP A 144 -10.37 19.31 14.61
CA ASP A 144 -11.47 20.25 14.74
C ASP A 144 -10.97 21.68 15.06
N THR A 145 -9.97 21.78 15.93
CA THR A 145 -9.48 23.05 16.46
C THR A 145 -8.17 23.52 15.82
N GLY A 146 -7.40 22.61 15.22
CA GLY A 146 -6.04 22.88 14.74
C GLY A 146 -4.99 23.00 15.85
N ALA A 147 -5.34 22.70 17.11
CA ALA A 147 -4.39 22.76 18.21
C ALA A 147 -3.28 21.71 18.04
N VAL A 148 -2.03 22.16 18.18
CA VAL A 148 -0.83 21.34 18.01
C VAL A 148 -0.18 21.07 19.36
N ARG A 149 0.22 19.82 19.61
CA ARG A 149 1.02 19.43 20.78
C ARG A 149 2.15 18.50 20.36
N GLU A 150 3.28 18.63 21.02
CA GLU A 150 4.36 17.64 20.92
C GLU A 150 4.00 16.43 21.79
N VAL A 151 4.11 15.23 21.20
CA VAL A 151 3.79 13.96 21.85
C VAL A 151 5.04 13.29 22.40
N ALA A 152 6.08 13.23 21.55
CA ALA A 152 7.34 12.60 21.89
C ALA A 152 8.48 13.12 21.00
N THR A 153 9.69 13.03 21.51
CA THR A 153 10.91 13.17 20.72
C THR A 153 11.58 11.81 20.59
N ILE A 154 11.78 11.36 19.36
CA ILE A 154 12.40 10.08 19.00
C ILE A 154 13.84 10.36 18.60
N ALA A 155 14.78 9.87 19.38
CA ALA A 155 16.21 10.11 19.10
C ALA A 155 16.68 9.41 17.81
N ARG A 156 16.02 8.30 17.45
CA ARG A 156 16.40 7.48 16.30
C ARG A 156 15.23 6.64 15.83
N GLY A 157 15.02 6.54 14.51
CA GLY A 157 14.08 5.61 13.89
C GLY A 157 12.78 6.26 13.42
N LYS A 158 11.85 5.40 13.03
CA LYS A 158 10.56 5.77 12.45
C LYS A 158 9.42 5.16 13.25
N ILE A 159 8.40 5.95 13.52
CA ILE A 159 7.13 5.46 14.09
C ILE A 159 6.28 4.87 12.98
N HIS A 160 5.66 3.72 13.25
CA HIS A 160 4.83 2.97 12.34
C HIS A 160 3.36 2.94 12.75
N SER A 161 3.06 2.84 14.05
CA SER A 161 1.70 2.66 14.53
C SER A 161 1.52 3.22 15.95
N ILE A 162 0.26 3.32 16.37
CA ILE A 162 -0.20 3.64 17.72
C ILE A 162 -1.18 2.55 18.17
N ASN A 163 -1.19 2.22 19.44
CA ASN A 163 -2.13 1.23 19.98
C ASN A 163 -3.56 1.80 20.13
N ASN A 164 -4.52 0.93 20.31
CA ASN A 164 -5.95 1.26 20.24
C ASN A 164 -6.45 2.14 21.38
N ASP A 165 -5.70 2.29 22.48
CA ASP A 165 -6.00 3.18 23.62
C ASP A 165 -5.16 4.47 23.62
N GLU A 166 -4.34 4.68 22.59
CA GLU A 166 -3.46 5.85 22.42
C GLU A 166 -2.49 6.07 23.60
N THR A 167 -1.95 5.01 24.15
CA THR A 167 -0.97 5.09 25.24
C THR A 167 0.47 4.83 24.75
N LEU A 168 0.63 4.07 23.66
CA LEU A 168 1.91 3.67 23.12
C LEU A 168 2.03 3.92 21.62
N LEU A 169 3.14 4.52 21.22
CA LEU A 169 3.63 4.48 19.83
C LEU A 169 4.57 3.29 19.67
N ILE A 170 4.68 2.76 18.45
CA ILE A 170 5.66 1.74 18.11
C ILE A 170 6.44 2.11 16.85
N GLY A 171 7.73 1.81 16.87
CA GLY A 171 8.62 2.10 15.78
C GLY A 171 9.79 1.13 15.67
N ALA A 172 10.61 1.33 14.65
CA ALA A 172 11.83 0.58 14.45
C ALA A 172 12.95 1.47 13.92
N PHE A 173 14.19 1.05 14.16
CA PHE A 173 15.39 1.67 13.59
C PHE A 173 16.47 0.64 13.30
N ALA A 174 17.31 0.92 12.30
CA ALA A 174 18.56 0.21 12.08
C ALA A 174 19.64 0.79 13.01
N GLN A 175 20.47 -0.08 13.59
CA GLN A 175 21.50 0.35 14.55
C GLN A 175 22.61 1.18 13.90
N GLU A 176 22.83 0.95 12.61
CA GLU A 176 23.85 1.64 11.80
C GLU A 176 23.22 2.26 10.57
N ALA A 177 23.75 3.38 10.10
CA ALA A 177 23.35 3.96 8.84
C ALA A 177 23.87 3.09 7.68
N HIS A 178 22.97 2.67 6.79
CA HIS A 178 23.33 1.87 5.61
C HIS A 178 22.88 2.59 4.35
N ASN A 179 23.82 2.84 3.46
CA ASN A 179 23.49 3.20 2.09
C ASN A 179 23.30 1.91 1.28
N LEU A 180 22.07 1.53 1.08
CA LEU A 180 21.68 0.32 0.33
C LEU A 180 21.44 0.58 -1.15
N GLU A 181 21.39 1.84 -1.56
CA GLU A 181 21.09 2.22 -2.92
C GLU A 181 22.38 2.60 -3.65
N THR A 182 22.90 1.65 -4.43
CA THR A 182 24.13 1.81 -5.22
C THR A 182 23.89 2.21 -6.66
N GLY A 183 22.63 2.10 -7.15
CA GLY A 183 22.24 2.43 -8.52
C GLY A 183 21.68 3.84 -8.69
N PRO A 184 21.54 4.32 -9.94
CA PRO A 184 20.90 5.59 -10.23
C PRO A 184 19.40 5.52 -9.83
N ARG A 185 18.88 6.64 -9.31
CA ARG A 185 17.46 6.78 -8.98
C ARG A 185 16.68 7.35 -10.16
N ASP A 186 15.47 6.86 -10.36
CA ASP A 186 14.53 7.50 -11.29
C ASP A 186 14.13 8.87 -10.71
N LYS A 187 14.57 9.95 -11.35
CA LYS A 187 14.29 11.32 -10.92
C LYS A 187 12.79 11.67 -10.83
N ARG A 188 11.94 10.94 -11.56
CA ARG A 188 10.48 11.13 -11.52
C ARG A 188 9.86 10.55 -10.24
N PHE A 189 10.59 9.62 -9.60
CA PHE A 189 10.19 8.88 -8.41
C PHE A 189 11.43 8.73 -7.52
N GLU A 190 11.85 9.80 -6.88
CA GLU A 190 13.12 9.92 -6.12
C GLU A 190 13.47 8.77 -5.18
N ALA A 191 12.48 7.98 -4.76
CA ALA A 191 12.65 6.82 -3.91
C ALA A 191 12.82 5.48 -4.67
N ARG A 192 12.88 5.48 -6.02
CA ARG A 192 12.90 4.24 -6.80
C ARG A 192 14.31 3.88 -7.24
N TYR A 193 14.68 2.66 -6.91
CA TYR A 193 15.93 2.05 -7.32
C TYR A 193 15.83 1.53 -8.77
N GLU A 194 16.83 1.83 -9.59
CA GLU A 194 16.98 1.27 -10.93
C GLU A 194 18.06 0.20 -10.91
N ALA A 195 17.71 -1.01 -11.32
CA ALA A 195 18.65 -2.10 -11.54
C ALA A 195 18.61 -2.55 -13.00
N LYS A 196 19.68 -3.23 -13.44
CA LYS A 196 19.82 -3.73 -14.81
C LYS A 196 20.05 -5.23 -14.79
N ASP A 197 19.61 -5.90 -15.87
CA ASP A 197 19.94 -7.31 -16.13
C ASP A 197 21.42 -7.48 -16.55
N ALA A 198 21.83 -8.74 -16.78
CA ALA A 198 23.19 -9.07 -17.21
C ALA A 198 23.57 -8.47 -18.57
N GLU A 199 22.59 -8.18 -19.40
CA GLU A 199 22.72 -7.58 -20.74
C GLU A 199 22.73 -6.04 -20.68
N GLY A 200 22.51 -5.44 -19.51
CA GLY A 200 22.50 -4.01 -19.28
C GLY A 200 21.15 -3.31 -19.53
N ASN A 201 20.06 -4.08 -19.75
CA ASN A 201 18.73 -3.53 -19.91
C ASN A 201 18.11 -3.19 -18.54
N PRO A 202 17.31 -2.12 -18.42
CA PRO A 202 16.60 -1.80 -17.19
C PRO A 202 15.65 -2.92 -16.77
N LEU A 203 15.70 -3.32 -15.51
CA LEU A 203 14.71 -4.23 -14.93
C LEU A 203 13.35 -3.53 -14.75
N SER A 204 12.29 -4.33 -14.70
CA SER A 204 10.98 -3.84 -14.27
C SER A 204 11.06 -3.26 -12.85
N PHE A 205 10.12 -2.40 -12.46
CA PHE A 205 10.09 -1.85 -11.12
C PHE A 205 10.05 -2.95 -10.03
N ALA A 206 9.26 -4.00 -10.24
CA ALA A 206 9.14 -5.11 -9.30
C ALA A 206 10.46 -5.90 -9.18
N ASP A 207 11.13 -6.18 -10.30
CA ASP A 207 12.39 -6.93 -10.31
C ASP A 207 13.55 -6.09 -9.71
N ALA A 208 13.61 -4.80 -9.99
CA ALA A 208 14.59 -3.89 -9.38
C ALA A 208 14.40 -3.80 -7.85
N LYS A 209 13.15 -3.77 -7.38
CA LYS A 209 12.83 -3.81 -5.94
C LYS A 209 13.33 -5.10 -5.29
N GLU A 210 13.22 -6.25 -5.97
CA GLU A 210 13.73 -7.52 -5.45
C GLU A 210 15.25 -7.55 -5.31
N VAL A 211 15.99 -7.04 -6.30
CA VAL A 211 17.47 -6.93 -6.20
C VAL A 211 17.86 -6.16 -4.93
N ARG A 212 17.24 -5.02 -4.69
CA ARG A 212 17.49 -4.23 -3.47
C ARG A 212 17.13 -4.98 -2.19
N MET A 213 16.05 -5.74 -2.20
CA MET A 213 15.65 -6.56 -1.05
C MET A 213 16.64 -7.69 -0.79
N ASP A 214 17.18 -8.33 -1.83
CA ASP A 214 18.21 -9.36 -1.72
C ASP A 214 19.50 -8.79 -1.10
N GLU A 215 20.01 -7.69 -1.61
CA GLU A 215 21.19 -7.00 -1.08
C GLU A 215 21.02 -6.65 0.41
N ARG A 216 19.83 -6.21 0.80
CA ARG A 216 19.52 -5.90 2.20
C ARG A 216 19.46 -7.16 3.07
N LEU A 217 18.86 -8.25 2.57
CA LEU A 217 18.79 -9.52 3.26
C LEU A 217 20.19 -10.09 3.53
N GLU A 218 21.09 -10.02 2.56
CA GLU A 218 22.48 -10.48 2.71
C GLU A 218 23.26 -9.69 3.75
N LYS A 219 23.02 -8.39 3.85
CA LYS A 219 23.71 -7.50 4.81
C LYS A 219 23.32 -7.75 6.26
N ARG A 220 22.20 -8.39 6.54
CA ARG A 220 21.73 -8.71 7.90
C ARG A 220 21.84 -7.55 8.88
N ILE A 221 21.34 -6.40 8.47
CA ILE A 221 21.44 -5.13 9.21
C ILE A 221 20.76 -5.27 10.58
N PRO A 222 21.49 -5.04 11.70
CA PRO A 222 20.88 -5.08 13.02
C PRO A 222 19.80 -4.01 13.17
N MET A 223 18.60 -4.42 13.58
CA MET A 223 17.45 -3.55 13.83
C MET A 223 16.88 -3.73 15.23
N GLN A 224 16.19 -2.71 15.71
CA GLN A 224 15.44 -2.76 16.94
C GLN A 224 14.03 -2.25 16.71
N MET A 225 13.05 -2.94 17.29
CA MET A 225 11.68 -2.46 17.46
C MET A 225 11.52 -1.92 18.87
N PHE A 226 10.87 -0.77 19.01
CA PHE A 226 10.70 -0.09 20.29
C PHE A 226 9.32 0.52 20.43
N THR A 227 8.87 0.64 21.66
CA THR A 227 7.68 1.41 22.03
C THR A 227 8.06 2.75 22.64
N VAL A 228 7.15 3.71 22.57
CA VAL A 228 7.24 5.01 23.24
C VAL A 228 5.96 5.26 24.01
N ASN A 229 6.06 5.46 25.30
CA ASN A 229 4.92 5.85 26.12
C ASN A 229 4.58 7.33 25.86
N ILE A 230 3.34 7.59 25.45
CA ILE A 230 2.88 8.92 25.06
C ILE A 230 2.84 9.90 26.25
N GLN A 231 2.61 9.42 27.47
CA GLN A 231 2.45 10.27 28.65
C GLN A 231 3.78 10.80 29.19
N ASN A 232 4.85 9.97 29.13
CA ASN A 232 6.13 10.30 29.75
C ASN A 232 7.34 10.28 28.81
N GLY A 233 7.13 9.87 27.53
CA GLY A 233 8.18 9.77 26.53
C GLY A 233 9.16 8.61 26.72
N GLU A 234 8.89 7.68 27.65
CA GLU A 234 9.76 6.51 27.89
C GLU A 234 9.81 5.62 26.67
N GLN A 235 11.04 5.29 26.23
CA GLN A 235 11.30 4.40 25.10
C GLN A 235 11.80 3.06 25.60
N LYS A 236 11.19 1.96 25.11
CA LYS A 236 11.56 0.60 25.49
C LYS A 236 11.76 -0.26 24.25
N THR A 237 12.95 -0.86 24.10
CA THR A 237 13.18 -1.88 23.07
C THR A 237 12.44 -3.16 23.44
N ILE A 238 11.65 -3.68 22.50
CA ILE A 238 10.86 -4.92 22.67
C ILE A 238 11.39 -6.08 21.83
N LEU A 239 12.04 -5.80 20.70
CA LEU A 239 12.59 -6.83 19.79
C LEU A 239 13.90 -6.34 19.17
N LYS A 240 14.88 -7.26 19.05
CA LYS A 240 16.10 -7.09 18.27
C LYS A 240 16.15 -8.17 17.19
N SER A 241 16.49 -7.79 15.97
CA SER A 241 16.56 -8.70 14.83
C SER A 241 17.63 -8.25 13.84
N THR A 242 18.07 -9.14 12.98
CA THR A 242 18.80 -8.80 11.75
C THR A 242 17.90 -8.88 10.51
N ASP A 243 16.62 -9.16 10.72
CA ASP A 243 15.59 -9.08 9.69
C ASP A 243 15.15 -7.63 9.51
N TRP A 244 14.69 -7.28 8.32
CA TRP A 244 14.15 -5.95 8.07
C TRP A 244 12.78 -5.80 8.71
N LEU A 245 12.71 -5.21 9.89
CA LEU A 245 11.48 -4.92 10.62
C LEU A 245 10.74 -3.76 9.96
N ASN A 246 9.58 -4.03 9.36
CA ASN A 246 8.76 -3.04 8.68
C ASN A 246 7.26 -3.34 8.84
N HIS A 247 6.39 -2.49 8.30
CA HIS A 247 4.92 -2.63 8.37
C HIS A 247 4.40 -3.01 9.76
N ILE A 248 4.98 -2.37 10.79
CA ILE A 248 4.66 -2.67 12.18
C ILE A 248 3.30 -2.07 12.52
N GLN A 249 2.38 -2.89 13.01
CA GLN A 249 1.00 -2.52 13.30
C GLN A 249 0.59 -3.05 14.67
N PHE A 250 0.05 -2.19 15.54
CA PHE A 250 -0.68 -2.69 16.68
C PHE A 250 -1.98 -3.36 16.24
N SER A 251 -2.44 -4.32 17.03
CA SER A 251 -3.79 -4.85 16.89
C SER A 251 -4.81 -3.72 17.11
N PRO A 252 -5.90 -3.66 16.33
CA PRO A 252 -6.96 -2.67 16.56
C PRO A 252 -7.77 -2.94 17.83
N HIS A 253 -7.58 -4.09 18.50
CA HIS A 253 -8.35 -4.51 19.67
C HIS A 253 -7.50 -4.77 20.92
N ASP A 254 -6.31 -5.34 20.76
CA ASP A 254 -5.40 -5.65 21.85
C ASP A 254 -4.26 -4.62 21.88
N PRO A 255 -4.18 -3.74 22.90
CA PRO A 255 -3.19 -2.67 22.95
C PRO A 255 -1.75 -3.15 23.09
N GLU A 256 -1.55 -4.43 23.42
CA GLU A 256 -0.23 -5.02 23.63
C GLU A 256 0.24 -5.88 22.44
N LEU A 257 -0.67 -6.33 21.58
CA LEU A 257 -0.36 -7.23 20.46
C LEU A 257 0.13 -6.47 19.23
N VAL A 258 1.21 -6.97 18.65
CA VAL A 258 1.91 -6.33 17.51
C VAL A 258 2.11 -7.31 16.38
N MET A 259 1.63 -6.96 15.20
CA MET A 259 1.99 -7.59 13.93
C MET A 259 3.13 -6.79 13.28
N TYR A 260 4.09 -7.51 12.69
CA TYR A 260 5.16 -6.87 11.91
C TYR A 260 5.59 -7.74 10.74
N SER A 261 6.19 -7.14 9.74
CA SER A 261 6.79 -7.89 8.66
C SER A 261 8.31 -7.99 8.80
N HIS A 262 8.84 -9.18 8.50
CA HIS A 262 10.18 -9.34 8.01
C HIS A 262 10.14 -9.01 6.51
N GLU A 263 10.41 -7.77 6.15
CA GLU A 263 10.44 -7.39 4.75
C GLU A 263 11.73 -7.87 4.08
N GLY A 264 11.60 -8.37 2.85
CA GLY A 264 12.73 -8.93 2.12
C GLY A 264 12.26 -9.50 0.78
N PRO A 265 13.13 -10.21 0.06
CA PRO A 265 12.71 -10.88 -1.17
C PRO A 265 11.51 -11.76 -0.87
N TRP A 266 10.39 -11.49 -1.51
CA TRP A 266 9.08 -12.03 -1.15
C TRP A 266 9.03 -13.56 -1.14
N HIS A 267 9.85 -14.20 -1.97
CA HIS A 267 9.95 -15.67 -2.08
C HIS A 267 11.05 -16.31 -1.20
N LYS A 268 11.83 -15.52 -0.45
CA LYS A 268 12.94 -16.00 0.38
C LYS A 268 12.70 -15.85 1.88
N VAL A 269 11.85 -14.90 2.30
CA VAL A 269 11.61 -14.60 3.71
C VAL A 269 10.21 -15.02 4.14
N ASP A 270 10.08 -15.52 5.37
CA ASP A 270 8.77 -15.65 6.03
C ASP A 270 8.38 -14.29 6.57
N ARG A 271 7.33 -13.71 6.00
CA ARG A 271 7.09 -12.27 6.12
C ARG A 271 6.32 -11.88 7.37
N ILE A 272 5.27 -12.61 7.77
CA ILE A 272 4.23 -12.15 8.70
C ILE A 272 4.44 -12.75 10.08
N TRP A 273 4.62 -11.88 11.08
CA TRP A 273 4.94 -12.27 12.45
C TRP A 273 4.12 -11.50 13.46
N LEU A 274 3.89 -12.14 14.62
CA LEU A 274 3.30 -11.52 15.81
C LEU A 274 4.30 -11.52 16.96
N THR A 275 4.25 -10.48 17.77
CA THR A 275 4.89 -10.35 19.07
C THR A 275 4.01 -9.49 19.98
N ASP A 276 4.49 -9.12 21.17
CA ASP A 276 3.85 -8.17 22.06
C ASP A 276 4.84 -7.12 22.59
N ILE A 277 4.33 -6.15 23.31
CA ILE A 277 5.14 -5.07 23.93
C ILE A 277 6.07 -5.57 25.05
N HIS A 278 5.92 -6.82 25.48
CA HIS A 278 6.75 -7.45 26.50
C HIS A 278 7.91 -8.27 25.92
N GLY A 279 7.99 -8.39 24.58
CA GLY A 279 9.04 -9.14 23.89
C GLY A 279 8.81 -10.66 23.90
N ARG A 280 7.55 -11.09 23.80
CA ARG A 280 7.19 -12.50 23.56
C ARG A 280 7.98 -13.04 22.36
N THR A 281 8.37 -14.30 22.42
CA THR A 281 8.97 -14.99 21.27
C THR A 281 8.07 -14.84 20.06
N PRO A 282 8.58 -14.30 18.94
CA PRO A 282 7.79 -14.07 17.75
C PRO A 282 7.12 -15.32 17.22
N GLN A 283 5.84 -15.23 16.90
CA GLN A 283 5.03 -16.26 16.27
C GLN A 283 4.90 -15.98 14.78
N LYS A 284 5.25 -16.96 13.97
CA LYS A 284 5.03 -16.91 12.51
C LYS A 284 3.56 -17.14 12.20
N ILE A 285 2.95 -16.27 11.40
CA ILE A 285 1.54 -16.38 10.99
C ILE A 285 1.39 -17.22 9.73
N HIS A 286 2.25 -16.98 8.74
CA HIS A 286 2.26 -17.76 7.51
C HIS A 286 3.56 -18.55 7.39
N SER A 287 3.46 -19.88 7.22
CA SER A 287 4.58 -20.75 6.90
C SER A 287 4.49 -21.18 5.46
N ARG A 288 5.53 -20.93 4.71
CA ARG A 288 5.63 -21.27 3.30
C ARG A 288 5.54 -22.79 3.09
N MET A 289 4.77 -23.23 2.09
CA MET A 289 4.55 -24.63 1.77
C MET A 289 5.19 -25.04 0.44
N MET A 290 5.57 -24.07 -0.40
CA MET A 290 6.24 -24.35 -1.68
C MET A 290 7.34 -23.34 -1.98
N ASN A 291 8.25 -23.73 -2.89
CA ASN A 291 9.24 -22.80 -3.44
C ASN A 291 8.55 -21.72 -4.28
N MET A 292 9.08 -20.50 -4.25
CA MET A 292 8.52 -19.34 -4.94
C MET A 292 7.14 -18.87 -4.42
N GLU A 293 6.67 -19.39 -3.30
CA GLU A 293 5.49 -18.86 -2.62
C GLU A 293 5.81 -17.50 -2.00
N ILE A 294 4.92 -16.54 -2.18
CA ILE A 294 5.06 -15.21 -1.58
C ILE A 294 3.80 -14.82 -0.81
N ALA A 295 4.01 -14.14 0.32
CA ALA A 295 2.97 -13.48 1.09
C ALA A 295 3.34 -12.01 1.27
N GLY A 296 2.36 -11.11 1.22
CA GLY A 296 2.59 -9.69 1.31
C GLY A 296 1.36 -8.88 1.74
N HIS A 297 1.55 -7.57 1.90
CA HIS A 297 0.50 -6.58 2.16
C HIS A 297 -0.46 -7.00 3.27
N GLU A 298 0.11 -7.38 4.42
CA GLU A 298 -0.62 -7.83 5.60
C GLU A 298 -1.39 -6.70 6.28
N PHE A 299 -2.61 -7.00 6.72
CA PHE A 299 -3.46 -6.08 7.47
C PHE A 299 -4.39 -6.82 8.43
N TRP A 300 -4.84 -6.10 9.46
CA TRP A 300 -5.79 -6.61 10.46
C TRP A 300 -7.23 -6.57 9.94
N SER A 301 -8.04 -7.57 10.36
CA SER A 301 -9.49 -7.38 10.40
C SER A 301 -9.83 -6.23 11.36
N PHE A 302 -10.95 -5.57 11.13
CA PHE A 302 -11.34 -4.43 11.97
C PHE A 302 -11.58 -4.83 13.43
N ASP A 303 -12.04 -6.06 13.69
CA ASP A 303 -12.23 -6.62 15.02
C ASP A 303 -10.96 -7.22 15.64
N GLY A 304 -9.82 -7.16 14.97
CA GLY A 304 -8.53 -7.65 15.44
C GLY A 304 -8.39 -9.18 15.55
N LYS A 305 -9.36 -9.95 15.03
CA LYS A 305 -9.36 -11.41 15.17
C LYS A 305 -8.63 -12.14 14.05
N GLU A 306 -8.50 -11.50 12.89
CA GLU A 306 -7.86 -12.08 11.72
C GLU A 306 -6.77 -11.19 11.15
N ILE A 307 -5.74 -11.83 10.60
CA ILE A 307 -4.74 -11.19 9.78
C ILE A 307 -4.96 -11.64 8.34
N PHE A 308 -5.12 -10.67 7.44
CA PHE A 308 -5.24 -10.87 5.99
C PHE A 308 -3.94 -10.53 5.28
N TYR A 309 -3.68 -11.20 4.16
CA TYR A 309 -2.50 -10.95 3.32
C TYR A 309 -2.73 -11.46 1.90
N ASP A 310 -2.12 -10.81 0.91
CA ASP A 310 -2.05 -11.37 -0.43
C ASP A 310 -1.07 -12.54 -0.45
N LEU A 311 -1.45 -13.61 -1.15
CA LEU A 311 -0.66 -14.82 -1.23
C LEU A 311 -0.60 -15.29 -2.69
N GLN A 312 0.58 -15.75 -3.13
CA GLN A 312 0.77 -16.33 -4.45
C GLN A 312 1.46 -17.69 -4.35
N THR A 313 0.91 -18.67 -5.05
CA THR A 313 1.34 -20.07 -4.93
C THR A 313 1.50 -20.76 -6.31
N PRO A 314 2.67 -20.65 -6.93
CA PRO A 314 3.83 -19.82 -6.62
C PRO A 314 3.70 -18.39 -7.15
N ARG A 315 4.71 -17.55 -6.94
CA ARG A 315 4.81 -16.18 -7.43
C ARG A 315 4.30 -16.04 -8.87
N GLY A 316 3.34 -15.13 -9.07
CA GLY A 316 2.81 -14.79 -10.37
C GLY A 316 1.99 -15.87 -11.07
N GLN A 317 1.53 -16.92 -10.36
CA GLN A 317 0.72 -18.00 -10.92
C GLN A 317 -0.69 -17.99 -10.35
N ASP A 318 -0.91 -18.49 -9.14
CA ASP A 318 -2.20 -18.50 -8.48
C ASP A 318 -2.26 -17.46 -7.38
N PHE A 319 -3.40 -16.78 -7.25
CA PHE A 319 -3.58 -15.60 -6.42
C PHE A 319 -4.68 -15.81 -5.39
N TRP A 320 -4.41 -15.40 -4.15
CA TRP A 320 -5.31 -15.58 -3.02
C TRP A 320 -5.29 -14.34 -2.12
N LEU A 321 -6.46 -14.01 -1.58
CA LEU A 321 -6.55 -13.26 -0.34
C LEU A 321 -6.64 -14.27 0.80
N ALA A 322 -5.54 -14.44 1.51
CA ALA A 322 -5.43 -15.39 2.61
C ALA A 322 -5.75 -14.73 3.95
N SER A 323 -6.22 -15.52 4.92
CA SER A 323 -6.36 -15.07 6.30
C SER A 323 -5.96 -16.13 7.31
N TYR A 324 -5.56 -15.67 8.50
CA TYR A 324 -5.29 -16.46 9.68
C TYR A 324 -6.09 -15.91 10.86
N ASN A 325 -6.94 -16.74 11.47
CA ASN A 325 -7.70 -16.39 12.65
C ASN A 325 -6.89 -16.68 13.92
N LEU A 326 -6.71 -15.68 14.76
CA LEU A 326 -5.83 -15.77 15.94
C LEU A 326 -6.41 -16.61 17.08
N GLU A 327 -7.72 -16.68 17.18
CA GLU A 327 -8.40 -17.42 18.26
C GLU A 327 -8.47 -18.92 17.94
N THR A 328 -8.78 -19.24 16.67
CA THR A 328 -9.06 -20.62 16.27
C THR A 328 -7.91 -21.28 15.52
N GLY A 329 -6.94 -20.50 15.01
CA GLY A 329 -5.89 -20.97 14.11
C GLY A 329 -6.39 -21.30 12.70
N GLU A 330 -7.66 -21.00 12.39
CA GLU A 330 -8.25 -21.25 11.08
C GLU A 330 -7.55 -20.42 10.00
N ARG A 331 -7.30 -21.07 8.87
CA ARG A 331 -6.73 -20.45 7.67
C ARG A 331 -7.72 -20.54 6.53
N VAL A 332 -8.04 -19.41 5.92
CA VAL A 332 -8.95 -19.34 4.76
C VAL A 332 -8.19 -18.74 3.58
N TRP A 333 -8.15 -19.45 2.46
CA TRP A 333 -7.58 -18.95 1.21
C TRP A 333 -8.70 -18.70 0.21
N ARG A 334 -8.84 -17.44 -0.24
CA ARG A 334 -9.85 -16.98 -1.16
C ARG A 334 -9.23 -16.77 -2.53
N HIS A 335 -9.49 -17.69 -3.45
CA HIS A 335 -8.95 -17.64 -4.82
C HIS A 335 -9.51 -16.45 -5.60
N MET A 336 -8.66 -15.84 -6.41
CA MET A 336 -9.01 -14.81 -7.39
C MET A 336 -8.27 -15.03 -8.70
N GLU A 337 -8.82 -14.51 -9.79
CA GLU A 337 -8.18 -14.55 -11.09
C GLU A 337 -7.00 -13.57 -11.18
N ARG A 338 -6.07 -13.81 -12.09
CA ARG A 338 -4.88 -12.96 -12.31
C ARG A 338 -5.20 -11.48 -12.48
N ASP A 339 -6.21 -11.16 -13.29
CA ASP A 339 -6.61 -9.78 -13.56
C ASP A 339 -7.31 -9.11 -12.36
N GLU A 340 -7.73 -9.89 -11.35
CA GLU A 340 -8.35 -9.41 -10.11
C GLU A 340 -7.32 -9.17 -9.00
N TRP A 341 -6.08 -9.65 -9.17
CA TRP A 341 -5.02 -9.39 -8.21
C TRP A 341 -4.83 -7.89 -8.02
N SER A 342 -4.67 -7.48 -6.78
CA SER A 342 -4.52 -6.09 -6.38
C SER A 342 -3.24 -5.89 -5.58
N VAL A 343 -2.61 -4.72 -5.75
CA VAL A 343 -1.43 -4.35 -4.96
C VAL A 343 -1.80 -4.32 -3.49
N HIS A 344 -2.96 -3.73 -3.17
CA HIS A 344 -3.49 -3.69 -1.81
C HIS A 344 -4.93 -4.17 -1.76
N PHE A 345 -5.25 -4.80 -0.64
CA PHE A 345 -6.62 -5.16 -0.27
C PHE A 345 -7.03 -4.42 0.99
N ASN A 346 -8.32 -4.21 1.14
CA ASN A 346 -8.93 -3.65 2.35
C ASN A 346 -10.25 -4.36 2.64
N MET A 347 -10.77 -4.23 3.85
CA MET A 347 -12.01 -4.89 4.28
C MET A 347 -12.99 -3.89 4.86
N SER A 348 -14.28 -4.08 4.60
CA SER A 348 -15.35 -3.33 5.24
C SER A 348 -15.37 -3.58 6.76
N ARG A 349 -15.81 -2.57 7.54
CA ARG A 349 -15.84 -2.69 9.01
C ARG A 349 -16.70 -3.85 9.53
N ASP A 350 -17.72 -4.24 8.77
CA ASP A 350 -18.60 -5.38 9.12
C ASP A 350 -18.02 -6.74 8.68
N GLY A 351 -16.85 -6.78 8.08
CA GLY A 351 -16.13 -7.98 7.68
C GLY A 351 -16.69 -8.73 6.47
N LYS A 352 -17.67 -8.15 5.75
CA LYS A 352 -18.40 -8.88 4.69
C LYS A 352 -17.81 -8.68 3.30
N LEU A 353 -17.30 -7.47 3.03
CA LEU A 353 -16.80 -7.09 1.72
C LEU A 353 -15.30 -6.84 1.77
N PHE A 354 -14.63 -7.15 0.67
CA PHE A 354 -13.25 -6.76 0.44
C PHE A 354 -13.17 -5.80 -0.75
N ALA A 355 -12.12 -5.00 -0.79
CA ALA A 355 -11.80 -4.15 -1.92
C ALA A 355 -10.36 -4.38 -2.35
N GLY A 356 -10.08 -4.15 -3.64
CA GLY A 356 -8.75 -4.22 -4.20
C GLY A 356 -8.49 -3.07 -5.16
N ASP A 357 -7.25 -2.59 -5.17
CA ASP A 357 -6.86 -1.45 -6.00
C ASP A 357 -6.27 -1.83 -7.37
N GLY A 358 -6.33 -3.12 -7.72
CA GLY A 358 -5.89 -3.63 -9.02
C GLY A 358 -4.36 -3.59 -9.20
N GLY A 359 -3.96 -3.77 -10.45
CA GLY A 359 -2.57 -3.74 -10.86
C GLY A 359 -2.43 -3.74 -12.38
N ASP A 360 -1.23 -3.54 -12.90
CA ASP A 360 -0.94 -3.57 -14.33
C ASP A 360 0.05 -4.68 -14.72
N SER A 361 0.44 -4.70 -15.98
CA SER A 361 1.37 -5.67 -16.53
C SER A 361 2.81 -5.54 -16.02
N GLU A 362 3.16 -4.41 -15.39
CA GLU A 362 4.49 -4.16 -14.81
C GLU A 362 4.59 -4.67 -13.36
N MET A 363 3.46 -5.02 -12.74
CA MET A 363 3.39 -5.58 -11.40
C MET A 363 3.66 -7.09 -11.40
N VAL A 364 3.87 -7.67 -10.23
CA VAL A 364 4.22 -9.09 -10.05
C VAL A 364 3.22 -10.05 -10.67
N ALA A 365 1.94 -9.71 -10.69
CA ALA A 365 0.90 -10.53 -11.31
C ALA A 365 0.93 -10.48 -12.84
N LYS A 366 1.53 -9.44 -13.43
CA LYS A 366 1.55 -9.21 -14.89
C LYS A 366 0.14 -9.27 -15.50
N ALA A 367 -0.83 -8.66 -14.81
CA ALA A 367 -2.23 -8.62 -15.21
C ALA A 367 -2.41 -7.78 -16.48
N LYS A 368 -3.03 -8.34 -17.52
CA LYS A 368 -3.25 -7.63 -18.79
C LYS A 368 -4.45 -6.69 -18.74
N ASN A 369 -5.44 -7.00 -17.91
CA ASN A 369 -6.69 -6.24 -17.74
C ASN A 369 -7.01 -6.03 -16.25
N GLY A 370 -5.98 -5.80 -15.41
CA GLY A 370 -6.10 -5.64 -13.96
C GLY A 370 -6.26 -4.21 -13.48
N LYS A 371 -6.27 -3.22 -14.39
CA LYS A 371 -6.38 -1.78 -14.04
C LYS A 371 -7.81 -1.37 -13.68
N TRP A 372 -8.27 -1.82 -12.51
CA TRP A 372 -9.61 -1.57 -11.97
C TRP A 372 -9.56 -1.39 -10.46
N ILE A 373 -10.48 -0.60 -9.92
CA ILE A 373 -10.87 -0.73 -8.51
C ILE A 373 -11.91 -1.83 -8.43
N TYR A 374 -11.68 -2.81 -7.55
CA TYR A 374 -12.54 -3.97 -7.35
C TYR A 374 -13.24 -3.94 -6.00
N LEU A 375 -14.45 -4.46 -5.99
CA LEU A 375 -15.18 -4.93 -4.80
C LEU A 375 -15.28 -6.44 -4.87
N PHE A 376 -15.15 -7.12 -3.73
CA PHE A 376 -15.21 -8.58 -3.67
C PHE A 376 -16.17 -9.07 -2.60
N ASP A 377 -16.95 -10.11 -2.96
CA ASP A 377 -17.66 -10.96 -2.03
C ASP A 377 -16.87 -12.26 -1.81
N SER A 378 -16.72 -12.68 -0.56
CA SER A 378 -16.10 -13.97 -0.23
C SER A 378 -17.14 -15.08 -0.27
N VAL A 379 -16.92 -16.09 -1.12
CA VAL A 379 -17.81 -17.23 -1.29
C VAL A 379 -17.11 -18.51 -0.83
N PRO A 380 -17.53 -19.14 0.27
CA PRO A 380 -16.93 -20.38 0.73
C PRO A 380 -17.19 -21.52 -0.25
N VAL A 381 -16.19 -22.37 -0.46
CA VAL A 381 -16.38 -23.63 -1.18
C VAL A 381 -17.09 -24.59 -0.25
N LYS A 382 -18.31 -25.02 -0.65
CA LYS A 382 -19.13 -25.91 0.17
C LYS A 382 -18.62 -27.35 0.10
N ASP A 383 -18.50 -28.00 1.26
CA ASP A 383 -18.39 -29.46 1.31
C ASP A 383 -19.73 -30.08 0.88
N VAL A 384 -19.70 -30.80 -0.21
CA VAL A 384 -20.83 -31.54 -0.72
C VAL A 384 -20.55 -33.05 -0.63
N ALA A 385 -21.53 -33.84 -0.25
CA ALA A 385 -21.44 -35.29 -0.12
C ALA A 385 -20.41 -35.79 0.94
N GLY A 386 -20.04 -34.97 1.93
CA GLY A 386 -19.15 -35.36 3.03
C GLY A 386 -17.74 -35.76 2.58
N ILE A 387 -17.15 -35.01 1.63
CA ILE A 387 -15.81 -35.28 1.10
C ILE A 387 -14.67 -34.73 1.96
N SER A 388 -14.97 -34.01 3.04
CA SER A 388 -13.97 -33.45 3.93
C SER A 388 -13.11 -34.53 4.60
N ALA A 389 -11.79 -34.28 4.67
CA ALA A 389 -10.86 -35.12 5.37
C ALA A 389 -11.14 -35.13 6.89
N ARG A 390 -10.74 -36.21 7.60
CA ARG A 390 -10.90 -36.31 9.07
C ARG A 390 -10.25 -35.17 9.84
N ASN A 391 -9.17 -34.62 9.30
CA ASN A 391 -8.43 -33.48 9.84
C ASN A 391 -8.78 -32.17 9.15
N ALA A 392 -9.95 -32.04 8.53
CA ALA A 392 -10.35 -30.85 7.77
C ALA A 392 -10.23 -29.54 8.57
N LYS A 393 -10.43 -29.59 9.88
CA LYS A 393 -10.26 -28.45 10.78
C LYS A 393 -8.84 -27.90 10.84
N ASP A 394 -7.84 -28.75 10.56
CA ASP A 394 -6.42 -28.40 10.59
C ASP A 394 -5.89 -28.00 9.21
N LEU A 395 -6.71 -28.11 8.18
CA LEU A 395 -6.39 -27.77 6.81
C LEU A 395 -6.87 -26.36 6.45
N ILE A 396 -6.31 -25.85 5.34
CA ILE A 396 -6.75 -24.57 4.77
C ILE A 396 -8.18 -24.71 4.25
N LYS A 397 -9.07 -23.78 4.64
CA LYS A 397 -10.42 -23.71 4.09
C LYS A 397 -10.40 -22.97 2.75
N PRO A 398 -10.84 -23.60 1.66
CA PRO A 398 -10.91 -22.94 0.37
C PRO A 398 -12.13 -22.02 0.29
N ALA A 399 -11.94 -20.86 -0.34
CA ALA A 399 -13.01 -19.95 -0.73
C ALA A 399 -12.65 -19.31 -2.09
N THR A 400 -13.58 -18.56 -2.67
CA THR A 400 -13.36 -17.75 -3.87
C THR A 400 -13.75 -16.31 -3.60
N LEU A 401 -13.13 -15.37 -4.29
CA LEU A 401 -13.58 -13.99 -4.37
C LEU A 401 -14.40 -13.81 -5.65
N LYS A 402 -15.60 -13.27 -5.49
CA LYS A 402 -16.42 -12.84 -6.61
C LYS A 402 -16.27 -11.34 -6.78
N SER A 403 -15.63 -10.93 -7.87
CA SER A 403 -15.31 -9.52 -8.12
C SER A 403 -16.46 -8.75 -8.79
N THR A 404 -16.51 -7.46 -8.46
CA THR A 404 -17.26 -6.42 -9.18
C THR A 404 -16.32 -5.27 -9.48
N LYS A 405 -16.25 -4.83 -10.74
CA LYS A 405 -15.45 -3.67 -11.15
C LYS A 405 -16.19 -2.38 -10.80
N LEU A 406 -15.53 -1.45 -10.12
CA LEU A 406 -16.12 -0.19 -9.68
C LEU A 406 -15.58 1.02 -10.45
N VAL A 407 -14.28 1.04 -10.79
CA VAL A 407 -13.65 2.17 -11.49
C VAL A 407 -12.72 1.65 -12.57
N ASN A 408 -12.83 2.21 -13.77
CA ASN A 408 -11.86 1.99 -14.83
C ASN A 408 -10.58 2.81 -14.56
N MET A 409 -9.46 2.11 -14.32
CA MET A 409 -8.16 2.70 -13.99
C MET A 409 -7.18 2.69 -15.17
N GLN A 410 -7.65 2.56 -16.43
CA GLN A 410 -6.77 2.44 -17.60
C GLN A 410 -5.80 3.62 -17.76
N ASN A 411 -6.20 4.81 -17.37
CA ASN A 411 -5.37 6.02 -17.41
C ASN A 411 -4.50 6.20 -16.15
N HIS A 412 -4.59 5.32 -15.16
CA HIS A 412 -3.77 5.37 -13.97
C HIS A 412 -2.38 4.77 -14.22
N ASP A 413 -1.33 5.42 -13.74
CA ASP A 413 0.04 4.90 -13.72
C ASP A 413 0.29 4.24 -12.35
N TYR A 414 0.37 2.90 -12.33
CA TYR A 414 0.54 2.08 -11.12
C TYR A 414 1.90 2.21 -10.43
N ARG A 415 2.81 3.02 -10.97
CA ARG A 415 3.97 3.48 -10.19
C ARG A 415 3.56 4.35 -9.00
N LEU A 416 2.33 4.87 -9.03
CA LEU A 416 1.60 5.40 -7.88
C LEU A 416 0.58 4.35 -7.42
N GLU A 417 0.82 3.68 -6.31
CA GLU A 417 -0.11 2.70 -5.74
C GLU A 417 -1.38 3.39 -5.24
N PRO A 418 -2.60 2.93 -5.60
CA PRO A 418 -3.85 3.63 -5.27
C PRO A 418 -4.22 3.63 -3.78
N ASN A 419 -3.82 2.60 -3.02
CA ASN A 419 -4.05 2.49 -1.57
C ASN A 419 -5.53 2.59 -1.17
N ILE A 420 -6.30 1.60 -1.59
CA ILE A 420 -7.74 1.52 -1.39
C ILE A 420 -8.13 1.38 0.09
N THR A 421 -9.17 2.11 0.53
CA THR A 421 -9.78 1.95 1.87
C THR A 421 -11.29 2.14 1.83
N PHE A 422 -12.04 1.38 2.65
CA PHE A 422 -13.46 1.65 2.88
C PHE A 422 -13.65 2.89 3.75
N THR A 423 -14.69 3.68 3.48
CA THR A 423 -15.18 4.66 4.45
C THR A 423 -15.80 3.91 5.65
N PRO A 424 -15.81 4.53 6.86
CA PRO A 424 -16.34 3.89 8.05
C PRO A 424 -17.79 3.42 7.97
N ASP A 425 -18.61 4.07 7.14
CA ASP A 425 -20.01 3.69 6.89
C ASP A 425 -20.17 2.61 5.80
N GLY A 426 -19.08 2.17 5.18
CA GLY A 426 -19.05 1.14 4.14
C GLY A 426 -19.69 1.52 2.83
N LYS A 427 -19.98 2.82 2.57
CA LYS A 427 -20.66 3.25 1.34
C LYS A 427 -19.73 3.60 0.21
N TRP A 428 -18.50 3.99 0.54
CA TRP A 428 -17.52 4.44 -0.43
C TRP A 428 -16.20 3.69 -0.28
N LEU A 429 -15.48 3.60 -1.39
CA LEU A 429 -14.06 3.25 -1.41
C LEU A 429 -13.24 4.48 -1.78
N VAL A 430 -12.26 4.80 -0.95
CA VAL A 430 -11.35 5.93 -1.16
C VAL A 430 -10.04 5.41 -1.73
N PHE A 431 -9.48 6.10 -2.71
CA PHE A 431 -8.20 5.78 -3.35
C PHE A 431 -7.54 7.04 -3.90
N ARG A 432 -6.24 6.99 -4.12
CA ARG A 432 -5.50 8.05 -4.81
C ARG A 432 -5.21 7.65 -6.24
N SER A 433 -5.23 8.62 -7.16
CA SER A 433 -4.98 8.33 -8.58
C SER A 433 -4.42 9.55 -9.31
N ASN A 434 -3.62 9.28 -10.34
CA ASN A 434 -3.14 10.23 -11.32
C ASN A 434 -3.84 10.07 -12.70
N MET A 435 -5.02 9.43 -12.73
CA MET A 435 -5.76 9.15 -13.97
C MET A 435 -6.12 10.38 -14.80
N HIS A 436 -6.12 11.56 -14.18
CA HIS A 436 -6.35 12.85 -14.86
C HIS A 436 -5.07 13.71 -14.95
N GLY A 437 -3.88 13.13 -14.77
CA GLY A 437 -2.57 13.76 -14.78
C GLY A 437 -2.05 14.05 -13.37
N PRO A 438 -2.51 15.08 -12.65
CA PRO A 438 -2.13 15.31 -11.25
C PRO A 438 -2.68 14.24 -10.31
N VAL A 439 -1.95 13.98 -9.22
CA VAL A 439 -2.44 13.08 -8.16
C VAL A 439 -3.55 13.75 -7.38
N HIS A 440 -4.66 13.04 -7.24
CA HIS A 440 -5.80 13.45 -6.40
C HIS A 440 -6.33 12.26 -5.60
N VAL A 441 -7.10 12.57 -4.55
CA VAL A 441 -7.87 11.58 -3.79
C VAL A 441 -9.28 11.52 -4.36
N TYR A 442 -9.75 10.32 -4.62
CA TYR A 442 -11.07 10.01 -5.18
C TYR A 442 -11.84 9.08 -4.24
N ALA A 443 -13.15 9.09 -4.38
CA ALA A 443 -14.01 8.08 -3.80
C ALA A 443 -14.96 7.52 -4.87
N VAL A 444 -15.22 6.21 -4.81
CA VAL A 444 -16.25 5.56 -5.62
C VAL A 444 -17.37 5.05 -4.73
N GLU A 445 -18.62 5.31 -5.10
CA GLU A 445 -19.79 4.81 -4.39
C GLU A 445 -19.98 3.32 -4.69
N ILE A 446 -20.17 2.50 -3.64
CA ILE A 446 -20.33 1.06 -3.79
C ILE A 446 -21.70 0.73 -4.40
N ALA A 447 -22.73 1.48 -4.02
CA ALA A 447 -24.03 1.35 -4.65
C ALA A 447 -23.99 1.80 -6.13
N LYS A 448 -24.74 1.11 -6.99
CA LYS A 448 -24.90 1.48 -8.39
C LYS A 448 -26.02 2.52 -8.54
N HIS A 449 -25.86 3.46 -9.45
CA HIS A 449 -26.83 4.48 -9.80
C HIS A 449 -27.63 4.09 -11.06
#